data_a8104cbc1f5b78c8c6110fe02c9064dc
#
_entry.id   a8104cbc1f5b78c8c6110fe02c9064dc
#
_cell.length_a   1.000
_cell.length_b   1.000
_cell.length_c   1.000
_cell.angle_alpha   90.00
_cell.angle_beta   90.00
_cell.angle_gamma   90.00
#
_symmetry.space_group_name_H-M   'P 1'
#
loop_
_entity.id
_entity.type
_entity.pdbx_description
1 polymer ?
#
loop_
_entity_poly.entity_id
_entity_poly.type
_entity_poly.pdbx_seq_one_letter_code
_entity_poly.pdbx_strand_id
1 'polypeptide(L)'
;TKQRIDDILGICVPKNDMINILNKLEFKAHFDGDVLNCQIPLFRIDIEGYPDLAEEIIRYYGYDHIEHTLLKGASVTKGGKSQAHLITDGVKRVLTAQGFNEIITYTFINKNAYDKLNLDGGSKLRQTISLINPLSEQMAVMRTLMTHNMLETIAHNINNKNQSGRLFEIAAVYLPYELPL
;
A
#
# COMPACT_ATOMS: atom_id res chain seq x y z
N THR A 1 -13.18 -27.97 -12.43
CA THR A 1 -12.42 -29.01 -13.15
C THR A 1 -10.94 -28.86 -12.84
N LYS A 2 -10.18 -29.96 -13.00
CA LYS A 2 -8.71 -29.96 -12.87
C LYS A 2 -8.06 -28.85 -13.71
N GLN A 3 -8.49 -28.71 -14.97
CA GLN A 3 -7.94 -27.70 -15.86
C GLN A 3 -8.05 -26.28 -15.30
N ARG A 4 -9.17 -25.92 -14.67
CA ARG A 4 -9.31 -24.58 -14.06
C ARG A 4 -8.35 -24.34 -12.91
N ILE A 5 -8.01 -25.37 -12.15
CA ILE A 5 -7.01 -25.27 -11.07
C ILE A 5 -5.62 -25.11 -11.69
N ASP A 6 -5.27 -25.95 -12.66
CA ASP A 6 -3.99 -25.86 -13.37
C ASP A 6 -3.80 -24.52 -14.07
N ASP A 7 -4.86 -23.96 -14.68
CA ASP A 7 -4.83 -22.65 -15.36
C ASP A 7 -4.53 -21.50 -14.37
N ILE A 8 -5.12 -21.54 -13.15
CA ILE A 8 -4.84 -20.56 -12.12
C ILE A 8 -3.41 -20.70 -11.59
N LEU A 9 -2.98 -21.94 -11.35
CA LEU A 9 -1.65 -22.20 -10.81
C LEU A 9 -0.54 -22.00 -11.85
N GLY A 10 -0.87 -22.04 -13.13
CA GLY A 10 0.12 -21.98 -14.22
C GLY A 10 1.00 -23.23 -14.32
N ILE A 11 0.69 -24.29 -13.57
CA ILE A 11 1.39 -25.58 -13.55
C ILE A 11 0.37 -26.72 -13.55
N CYS A 12 0.81 -27.91 -13.96
CA CYS A 12 -0.01 -29.12 -13.95
C CYS A 12 0.28 -29.91 -12.68
N VAL A 13 -0.68 -29.95 -11.73
CA VAL A 13 -0.57 -30.75 -10.53
C VAL A 13 -1.26 -32.10 -10.75
N PRO A 14 -0.63 -33.26 -10.41
CA PRO A 14 -1.27 -34.56 -10.53
C PRO A 14 -2.56 -34.67 -9.69
N LYS A 15 -3.59 -35.33 -10.23
CA LYS A 15 -4.88 -35.54 -9.53
C LYS A 15 -4.71 -36.16 -8.14
N ASN A 16 -3.80 -37.13 -8.03
CA ASN A 16 -3.58 -37.85 -6.77
C ASN A 16 -2.99 -36.90 -5.70
N ASP A 17 -2.10 -35.98 -6.10
CA ASP A 17 -1.50 -35.02 -5.18
C ASP A 17 -2.54 -33.99 -4.72
N MET A 18 -3.40 -33.51 -5.63
CA MET A 18 -4.53 -32.63 -5.27
C MET A 18 -5.43 -33.31 -4.23
N ILE A 19 -5.85 -34.58 -4.48
CA ILE A 19 -6.69 -35.32 -3.54
C ILE A 19 -5.98 -35.52 -2.20
N ASN A 20 -4.74 -35.95 -2.22
CA ASN A 20 -3.96 -36.19 -1.00
C ASN A 20 -3.80 -34.93 -0.14
N ILE A 21 -3.51 -33.80 -0.78
CA ILE A 21 -3.37 -32.51 -0.09
C ILE A 21 -4.71 -32.11 0.53
N LEU A 22 -5.78 -32.06 -0.26
CA LEU A 22 -7.08 -31.64 0.23
C LEU A 22 -7.61 -32.54 1.34
N ASN A 23 -7.44 -33.87 1.22
CA ASN A 23 -7.89 -34.79 2.26
C ASN A 23 -7.07 -34.68 3.56
N LYS A 24 -5.77 -34.34 3.49
CA LYS A 24 -4.97 -34.01 4.69
C LYS A 24 -5.45 -32.74 5.38
N LEU A 25 -6.05 -31.82 4.64
CA LEU A 25 -6.65 -30.60 5.15
C LEU A 25 -8.13 -30.79 5.58
N GLU A 26 -8.56 -32.04 5.72
CA GLU A 26 -9.93 -32.44 6.11
C GLU A 26 -11.03 -32.13 5.09
N PHE A 27 -10.66 -31.74 3.85
CA PHE A 27 -11.63 -31.68 2.76
C PHE A 27 -11.90 -33.11 2.27
N LYS A 28 -13.16 -33.45 2.02
CA LYS A 28 -13.46 -34.73 1.41
C LYS A 28 -13.44 -34.58 -0.12
N ALA A 29 -12.26 -34.78 -0.70
CA ALA A 29 -12.01 -34.55 -2.11
C ALA A 29 -11.93 -35.88 -2.90
N HIS A 30 -12.55 -35.90 -4.08
CA HIS A 30 -12.42 -36.98 -5.07
C HIS A 30 -12.65 -36.45 -6.47
N PHE A 31 -12.09 -37.11 -7.46
CA PHE A 31 -12.34 -36.81 -8.86
C PHE A 31 -13.43 -37.76 -9.44
N ASP A 32 -14.37 -37.16 -10.18
CA ASP A 32 -15.26 -37.86 -11.09
C ASP A 32 -14.90 -37.38 -12.51
N GLY A 33 -14.21 -38.25 -13.25
CA GLY A 33 -13.55 -37.84 -14.49
C GLY A 33 -12.55 -36.71 -14.27
N ASP A 34 -12.82 -35.53 -14.85
CA ASP A 34 -12.00 -34.31 -14.68
C ASP A 34 -12.60 -33.30 -13.69
N VAL A 35 -13.71 -33.64 -13.07
CA VAL A 35 -14.38 -32.78 -12.09
C VAL A 35 -13.88 -33.13 -10.69
N LEU A 36 -13.28 -32.15 -10.02
CA LEU A 36 -12.95 -32.24 -8.59
C LEU A 36 -14.19 -31.92 -7.77
N ASN A 37 -14.72 -32.91 -7.08
CA ASN A 37 -15.75 -32.75 -6.07
C ASN A 37 -15.07 -32.60 -4.69
N CYS A 38 -15.40 -31.55 -3.97
CA CYS A 38 -14.80 -31.27 -2.70
C CYS A 38 -15.85 -30.83 -1.68
N GLN A 39 -15.98 -31.59 -0.59
CA GLN A 39 -16.80 -31.18 0.53
C GLN A 39 -15.95 -30.39 1.49
N ILE A 40 -16.32 -29.11 1.73
CA ILE A 40 -15.59 -28.17 2.55
C ILE A 40 -15.97 -28.39 4.02
N PRO A 41 -15.00 -28.48 4.95
CA PRO A 41 -15.27 -28.52 6.39
C PRO A 41 -15.97 -27.25 6.87
N LEU A 42 -16.90 -27.36 7.82
CA LEU A 42 -17.68 -26.21 8.30
C LEU A 42 -16.85 -25.10 8.96
N PHE A 43 -15.65 -25.42 9.43
CA PHE A 43 -14.75 -24.43 10.03
C PHE A 43 -13.95 -23.63 9.00
N ARG A 44 -13.93 -24.03 7.73
CA ARG A 44 -13.27 -23.35 6.62
C ARG A 44 -14.27 -22.44 5.91
N ILE A 45 -14.59 -21.33 6.55
CA ILE A 45 -15.52 -20.31 6.03
C ILE A 45 -14.88 -19.41 4.94
N ASP A 46 -13.59 -19.53 4.77
CA ASP A 46 -12.75 -18.80 3.82
C ASP A 46 -12.79 -19.41 2.40
N ILE A 47 -13.28 -20.63 2.25
CA ILE A 47 -13.32 -21.34 0.96
C ILE A 47 -14.67 -21.11 0.28
N GLU A 48 -14.70 -20.23 -0.70
CA GLU A 48 -15.91 -19.87 -1.46
C GLU A 48 -15.92 -20.48 -2.86
N GLY A 49 -14.75 -20.81 -3.42
CA GLY A 49 -14.67 -21.29 -4.78
C GLY A 49 -13.42 -22.10 -5.12
N TYR A 50 -13.28 -22.42 -6.41
CA TYR A 50 -12.13 -23.19 -6.89
C TYR A 50 -10.78 -22.44 -6.82
N PRO A 51 -10.71 -21.10 -6.82
CA PRO A 51 -9.45 -20.39 -6.59
C PRO A 51 -8.88 -20.67 -5.20
N ASP A 52 -9.74 -20.74 -4.19
CA ASP A 52 -9.32 -21.01 -2.81
C ASP A 52 -8.81 -22.44 -2.66
N LEU A 53 -9.45 -23.39 -3.37
CA LEU A 53 -8.94 -24.77 -3.45
C LEU A 53 -7.60 -24.86 -4.18
N ALA A 54 -7.38 -24.03 -5.21
CA ALA A 54 -6.11 -23.95 -5.90
C ALA A 54 -5.00 -23.39 -4.97
N GLU A 55 -5.33 -22.39 -4.16
CA GLU A 55 -4.42 -21.85 -3.14
C GLU A 55 -4.03 -22.94 -2.14
N GLU A 56 -4.98 -23.67 -1.58
CA GLU A 56 -4.70 -24.77 -0.66
C GLU A 56 -3.83 -25.86 -1.28
N ILE A 57 -4.06 -26.19 -2.54
CA ILE A 57 -3.25 -27.17 -3.26
C ILE A 57 -1.82 -26.69 -3.40
N ILE A 58 -1.60 -25.48 -3.93
CA ILE A 58 -0.23 -24.99 -4.19
C ILE A 58 0.54 -24.71 -2.90
N ARG A 59 -0.13 -24.27 -1.85
CA ARG A 59 0.49 -24.00 -0.54
C ARG A 59 1.16 -25.26 0.04
N TYR A 60 0.59 -26.43 -0.20
CA TYR A 60 1.16 -27.70 0.25
C TYR A 60 1.94 -28.45 -0.83
N TYR A 61 1.61 -28.26 -2.10
CA TYR A 61 2.40 -28.82 -3.21
C TYR A 61 3.77 -28.15 -3.30
N GLY A 62 3.83 -26.84 -3.04
CA GLY A 62 5.04 -26.02 -2.99
C GLY A 62 5.08 -24.95 -4.08
N TYR A 63 5.26 -23.72 -3.69
CA TYR A 63 5.41 -22.59 -4.61
C TYR A 63 6.68 -22.68 -5.47
N ASP A 64 7.68 -23.43 -5.03
CA ASP A 64 8.94 -23.64 -5.78
C ASP A 64 8.74 -24.37 -7.12
N HIS A 65 7.58 -25.02 -7.30
CA HIS A 65 7.21 -25.65 -8.57
C HIS A 65 6.72 -24.65 -9.61
N ILE A 66 6.45 -23.39 -9.22
CA ILE A 66 6.03 -22.35 -10.14
C ILE A 66 7.25 -21.64 -10.69
N GLU A 67 7.49 -21.80 -12.00
CA GLU A 67 8.59 -21.11 -12.67
C GLU A 67 8.34 -19.61 -12.75
N HIS A 68 9.37 -18.81 -12.44
CA HIS A 68 9.34 -17.39 -12.63
C HIS A 68 9.34 -17.05 -14.12
N THR A 69 8.27 -16.46 -14.60
CA THR A 69 8.14 -16.04 -15.99
C THR A 69 7.98 -14.53 -16.10
N LEU A 70 8.51 -13.96 -17.18
CA LEU A 70 8.23 -12.58 -17.54
C LEU A 70 6.81 -12.48 -18.12
N LEU A 71 6.18 -11.33 -17.92
CA LEU A 71 4.89 -11.03 -18.53
C LEU A 71 4.97 -11.21 -20.06
N LYS A 72 4.09 -12.07 -20.59
CA LYS A 72 3.92 -12.26 -22.02
C LYS A 72 2.77 -11.36 -22.47
N GLY A 73 3.08 -10.31 -23.24
CA GLY A 73 2.09 -9.39 -23.77
C GLY A 73 2.40 -9.01 -25.21
N ALA A 74 1.35 -8.75 -25.99
CA ALA A 74 1.47 -8.31 -27.38
C ALA A 74 1.93 -6.85 -27.51
N SER A 75 1.83 -6.06 -26.43
CA SER A 75 2.23 -4.65 -26.41
C SER A 75 3.40 -4.43 -25.44
N VAL A 76 4.48 -3.89 -25.97
CA VAL A 76 5.58 -3.39 -25.15
C VAL A 76 5.17 -2.03 -24.58
N THR A 77 4.91 -1.96 -23.30
CA THR A 77 4.73 -0.66 -22.62
C THR A 77 6.11 -0.01 -22.47
N LYS A 78 6.25 1.20 -22.99
CA LYS A 78 7.48 1.97 -22.84
C LYS A 78 7.59 2.36 -21.36
N GLY A 79 8.47 1.68 -20.63
CA GLY A 79 8.79 2.01 -19.25
C GLY A 79 9.51 3.36 -19.15
N GLY A 80 9.46 3.97 -17.96
CA GLY A 80 10.21 5.20 -17.68
C GLY A 80 9.51 6.07 -16.64
N LYS A 81 10.23 7.07 -16.13
CA LYS A 81 9.69 8.06 -15.20
C LYS A 81 9.00 9.18 -15.98
N SER A 82 7.89 9.69 -15.46
CA SER A 82 7.27 10.89 -16.00
C SER A 82 8.19 12.12 -15.82
N GLN A 83 7.95 13.17 -16.58
CA GLN A 83 8.73 14.42 -16.45
C GLN A 83 8.67 15.00 -15.03
N ALA A 84 7.51 14.91 -14.38
CA ALA A 84 7.36 15.35 -13.00
C ALA A 84 8.25 14.53 -12.03
N HIS A 85 8.32 13.22 -12.19
CA HIS A 85 9.21 12.38 -11.40
C HIS A 85 10.69 12.69 -11.64
N LEU A 86 11.09 12.97 -12.90
CA LEU A 86 12.47 13.33 -13.21
C LEU A 86 12.88 14.66 -12.56
N ILE A 87 11.97 15.66 -12.53
CA ILE A 87 12.19 16.93 -11.84
C ILE A 87 12.32 16.68 -10.32
N THR A 88 11.41 15.93 -9.72
CA THR A 88 11.45 15.59 -8.29
C THR A 88 12.76 14.91 -7.92
N ASP A 89 13.19 13.90 -8.69
CA ASP A 89 14.45 13.20 -8.47
C ASP A 89 15.65 14.15 -8.61
N GLY A 90 15.59 15.09 -9.57
CA GLY A 90 16.62 16.11 -9.77
C GLY A 90 16.76 17.02 -8.54
N VAL A 91 15.64 17.53 -8.02
CA VAL A 91 15.60 18.36 -6.81
C VAL A 91 16.14 17.61 -5.60
N LYS A 92 15.69 16.38 -5.38
CA LYS A 92 16.19 15.52 -4.29
C LYS A 92 17.69 15.31 -4.37
N ARG A 93 18.22 15.01 -5.56
CA ARG A 93 19.66 14.82 -5.77
C ARG A 93 20.47 16.05 -5.45
N VAL A 94 20.01 17.23 -5.87
CA VAL A 94 20.69 18.49 -5.60
C VAL A 94 20.72 18.80 -4.11
N LEU A 95 19.58 18.70 -3.44
CA LEU A 95 19.48 18.98 -2.00
C LEU A 95 20.32 18.00 -1.18
N THR A 96 20.25 16.69 -1.50
CA THR A 96 21.08 15.69 -0.82
C THR A 96 22.57 15.92 -1.02
N ALA A 97 23.00 16.30 -2.24
CA ALA A 97 24.39 16.63 -2.53
C ALA A 97 24.87 17.87 -1.74
N GLN A 98 23.97 18.76 -1.34
CA GLN A 98 24.27 19.91 -0.48
C GLN A 98 24.19 19.59 1.02
N GLY A 99 24.00 18.33 1.38
CA GLY A 99 23.96 17.85 2.77
C GLY A 99 22.61 18.07 3.46
N PHE A 100 21.52 18.20 2.71
CA PHE A 100 20.17 18.16 3.27
C PHE A 100 19.71 16.71 3.45
N ASN A 101 18.97 16.47 4.52
CA ASN A 101 18.28 15.21 4.79
C ASN A 101 16.81 15.30 4.39
N GLU A 102 16.35 14.35 3.58
CA GLU A 102 14.93 14.23 3.27
C GLU A 102 14.16 13.74 4.50
N ILE A 103 13.06 14.41 4.80
CA ILE A 103 12.09 13.96 5.79
C ILE A 103 10.74 13.70 5.14
N ILE A 104 9.95 12.84 5.76
CA ILE A 104 8.58 12.54 5.36
C ILE A 104 7.70 12.73 6.58
N THR A 105 6.79 13.69 6.51
CA THR A 105 5.86 14.00 7.59
C THR A 105 4.43 13.60 7.22
N TYR A 106 3.57 13.44 8.24
CA TYR A 106 2.17 13.09 8.00
C TYR A 106 1.42 14.21 7.26
N THR A 107 0.53 13.81 6.36
CA THR A 107 -0.38 14.70 5.65
C THR A 107 -1.46 15.28 6.56
N PHE A 108 -1.81 14.56 7.61
CA PHE A 108 -2.83 14.96 8.57
C PHE A 108 -2.21 15.70 9.75
N ILE A 109 -2.86 16.80 10.15
CA ILE A 109 -2.40 17.67 11.24
C ILE A 109 -3.56 18.02 12.18
N ASN A 110 -3.21 18.58 13.33
CA ASN A 110 -4.17 19.19 14.23
C ASN A 110 -4.67 20.52 13.65
N LYS A 111 -5.95 20.81 13.77
CA LYS A 111 -6.54 22.09 13.35
C LYS A 111 -5.89 23.29 14.05
N ASN A 112 -5.42 23.11 15.29
CA ASN A 112 -4.72 24.16 16.05
C ASN A 112 -3.30 24.47 15.53
N ALA A 113 -2.80 23.71 14.53
CA ALA A 113 -1.50 23.96 13.90
C ALA A 113 -1.38 25.40 13.36
N TYR A 114 -2.47 25.93 12.84
CA TYR A 114 -2.52 27.27 12.28
C TYR A 114 -2.46 28.38 13.34
N ASP A 115 -2.94 28.12 14.55
CA ASP A 115 -2.82 29.03 15.69
C ASP A 115 -1.37 29.05 16.20
N LYS A 116 -0.73 27.89 16.30
CA LYS A 116 0.70 27.77 16.63
C LYS A 116 1.58 28.53 15.65
N LEU A 117 1.21 28.60 14.36
CA LEU A 117 1.89 29.37 13.33
C LEU A 117 1.54 30.85 13.33
N ASN A 118 0.64 31.29 14.21
CA ASN A 118 0.12 32.66 14.29
C ASN A 118 -0.41 33.17 12.95
N LEU A 119 -1.08 32.29 12.17
CA LEU A 119 -1.71 32.70 10.92
C LEU A 119 -2.93 33.56 11.20
N ASP A 120 -3.13 34.56 10.34
CA ASP A 120 -4.35 35.42 10.38
C ASP A 120 -5.62 34.57 10.32
N GLY A 121 -6.64 34.95 11.11
CA GLY A 121 -7.91 34.23 11.18
C GLY A 121 -8.68 34.17 9.86
N GLY A 122 -8.51 35.17 8.99
CA GLY A 122 -9.08 35.22 7.65
C GLY A 122 -8.28 34.51 6.56
N SER A 123 -7.15 33.91 6.90
CA SER A 123 -6.29 33.24 5.92
C SER A 123 -6.99 32.07 5.24
N LYS A 124 -6.92 32.02 3.92
CA LYS A 124 -7.43 30.87 3.12
C LYS A 124 -6.73 29.55 3.48
N LEU A 125 -5.50 29.62 4.02
CA LEU A 125 -4.77 28.42 4.47
C LEU A 125 -5.41 27.74 5.68
N ARG A 126 -6.33 28.40 6.38
CA ARG A 126 -7.13 27.81 7.47
C ARG A 126 -8.35 27.03 6.96
N GLN A 127 -8.67 27.14 5.67
CA GLN A 127 -9.73 26.35 5.04
C GLN A 127 -9.19 24.95 4.76
N THR A 128 -9.51 24.01 5.65
CA THR A 128 -8.96 22.64 5.63
C THR A 128 -10.04 21.62 5.30
N ILE A 129 -9.64 20.53 4.71
CA ILE A 129 -10.45 19.32 4.55
C ILE A 129 -10.40 18.55 5.85
N SER A 130 -11.54 18.36 6.51
CA SER A 130 -11.65 17.60 7.75
C SER A 130 -11.89 16.12 7.45
N LEU A 131 -11.27 15.23 8.24
CA LEU A 131 -11.56 13.79 8.18
C LEU A 131 -12.87 13.50 8.92
N ILE A 132 -13.68 12.59 8.36
CA ILE A 132 -14.95 12.17 8.98
C ILE A 132 -14.69 11.36 10.24
N ASN A 133 -13.66 10.49 10.22
CA ASN A 133 -13.31 9.58 11.31
C ASN A 133 -11.79 9.62 11.58
N PRO A 134 -11.25 10.73 12.13
CA PRO A 134 -9.82 10.84 12.39
C PRO A 134 -9.37 9.86 13.47
N LEU A 135 -8.14 9.36 13.36
CA LEU A 135 -7.52 8.50 14.37
C LEU A 135 -7.35 9.22 15.71
N SER A 136 -7.14 10.53 15.67
CA SER A 136 -7.03 11.41 16.83
C SER A 136 -7.26 12.86 16.43
N GLU A 137 -7.49 13.74 17.40
CA GLU A 137 -7.56 15.18 17.17
C GLU A 137 -6.26 15.77 16.60
N GLN A 138 -5.13 15.11 16.87
CA GLN A 138 -3.83 15.50 16.33
C GLN A 138 -3.72 15.26 14.81
N MET A 139 -4.61 14.48 14.23
CA MET A 139 -4.63 14.09 12.80
C MET A 139 -6.01 14.29 12.20
N ALA A 140 -6.68 15.41 12.53
CA ALA A 140 -8.09 15.61 12.18
C ALA A 140 -8.31 16.31 10.83
N VAL A 141 -7.32 17.01 10.30
CA VAL A 141 -7.44 17.76 9.05
C VAL A 141 -6.27 17.54 8.11
N MET A 142 -6.50 17.67 6.82
CA MET A 142 -5.44 17.65 5.81
C MET A 142 -4.69 18.99 5.80
N ARG A 143 -3.36 18.92 5.72
CA ARG A 143 -2.51 20.11 5.73
C ARG A 143 -2.67 20.95 4.46
N THR A 144 -2.76 22.25 4.62
CA THR A 144 -2.74 23.24 3.53
C THR A 144 -1.35 23.84 3.31
N LEU A 145 -0.43 23.61 4.25
CA LEU A 145 0.98 24.03 4.17
C LEU A 145 1.85 23.05 4.97
N MET A 146 3.13 22.98 4.65
CA MET A 146 4.08 22.04 5.25
C MET A 146 4.85 22.61 6.45
N THR A 147 4.77 23.94 6.67
CA THR A 147 5.57 24.66 7.66
C THR A 147 5.40 24.09 9.07
N HIS A 148 4.17 23.78 9.48
CA HIS A 148 3.89 23.22 10.80
C HIS A 148 4.65 21.92 11.04
N ASN A 149 4.53 20.96 10.13
CA ASN A 149 5.17 19.65 10.24
C ASN A 149 6.70 19.78 10.28
N MET A 150 7.26 20.66 9.45
CA MET A 150 8.69 20.92 9.40
C MET A 150 9.17 21.51 10.74
N LEU A 151 8.46 22.49 11.30
CA LEU A 151 8.79 23.08 12.59
C LEU A 151 8.64 22.09 13.75
N GLU A 152 7.62 21.22 13.75
CA GLU A 152 7.51 20.16 14.76
C GLU A 152 8.67 19.18 14.68
N THR A 153 9.10 18.81 13.46
CA THR A 153 10.27 17.94 13.27
C THR A 153 11.54 18.62 13.79
N ILE A 154 11.74 19.91 13.51
CA ILE A 154 12.87 20.67 14.00
C ILE A 154 12.84 20.74 15.54
N ALA A 155 11.69 21.08 16.12
CA ALA A 155 11.53 21.15 17.58
C ALA A 155 11.82 19.79 18.25
N HIS A 156 11.33 18.69 17.65
CA HIS A 156 11.63 17.34 18.13
C HIS A 156 13.14 17.05 18.11
N ASN A 157 13.84 17.39 17.02
CA ASN A 157 15.28 17.19 16.93
C ASN A 157 16.06 18.04 17.97
N ILE A 158 15.70 19.30 18.13
CA ILE A 158 16.33 20.18 19.14
C ILE A 158 16.14 19.61 20.56
N ASN A 159 14.92 19.16 20.90
CA ASN A 159 14.63 18.54 22.19
C ASN A 159 15.43 17.27 22.44
N ASN A 160 15.79 16.56 21.36
CA ASN A 160 16.67 15.40 21.39
C ASN A 160 18.17 15.77 21.23
N LYS A 161 18.52 17.03 21.48
CA LYS A 161 19.90 17.57 21.48
C LYS A 161 20.58 17.62 20.10
N ASN A 162 19.83 17.43 19.01
CA ASN A 162 20.29 17.65 17.65
C ASN A 162 20.10 19.14 17.29
N GLN A 163 21.07 19.97 17.62
CA GLN A 163 20.95 21.43 17.53
C GLN A 163 21.15 21.97 16.11
N SER A 164 21.63 21.19 15.19
CA SER A 164 21.85 21.59 13.80
C SER A 164 21.40 20.55 12.82
N GLY A 165 20.85 20.99 11.70
CA GLY A 165 20.42 20.09 10.64
C GLY A 165 19.97 20.86 9.41
N ARG A 166 20.00 20.21 8.27
CA ARG A 166 19.43 20.69 7.02
C ARG A 166 18.37 19.68 6.60
N LEU A 167 17.12 20.11 6.59
CA LEU A 167 15.98 19.22 6.29
C LEU A 167 15.25 19.75 5.07
N PHE A 168 14.71 18.84 4.29
CA PHE A 168 13.79 19.16 3.22
C PHE A 168 12.69 18.07 3.10
N GLU A 169 11.57 18.47 2.56
CA GLU A 169 10.46 17.57 2.23
C GLU A 169 9.85 18.02 0.90
N ILE A 170 9.53 17.05 0.06
CA ILE A 170 8.74 17.25 -1.17
C ILE A 170 7.47 16.45 -1.02
N ALA A 171 6.37 17.12 -0.79
CA ALA A 171 5.10 16.46 -0.53
C ALA A 171 3.90 17.34 -0.96
N ALA A 172 2.71 16.75 -0.96
CA ALA A 172 1.48 17.44 -1.31
C ALA A 172 0.94 18.28 -0.14
N VAL A 173 0.27 19.38 -0.50
CA VAL A 173 -0.64 20.14 0.35
C VAL A 173 -2.03 20.09 -0.28
N TYR A 174 -3.08 20.27 0.52
CA TYR A 174 -4.46 20.04 0.11
C TYR A 174 -5.28 21.30 0.33
N LEU A 175 -5.56 21.98 -0.78
CA LEU A 175 -6.36 23.20 -0.77
C LEU A 175 -7.76 22.85 -1.27
N PRO A 176 -8.82 23.02 -0.47
CA PRO A 176 -10.18 22.77 -0.92
C PRO A 176 -10.57 23.79 -1.98
N TYR A 177 -11.24 23.32 -3.04
CA TYR A 177 -11.82 24.21 -4.04
C TYR A 177 -13.12 24.83 -3.53
N GLU A 178 -13.97 23.98 -2.92
CA GLU A 178 -15.22 24.35 -2.26
C GLU A 178 -15.34 23.59 -0.93
N LEU A 179 -16.05 24.16 0.06
CA LEU A 179 -16.37 23.51 1.33
C LEU A 179 -17.88 23.67 1.60
N PRO A 180 -18.54 22.64 2.20
CA PRO A 180 -18.02 21.30 2.54
C PRO A 180 -17.81 20.43 1.30
N LEU A 181 -16.88 19.48 1.41
CA LEU A 181 -16.63 18.46 0.39
C LEU A 181 -17.62 17.32 0.52
#